data_fb17e3b6dc1c3c097d8f19aaaa4e00a2
#
_entry.id   fb17e3b6dc1c3c097d8f19aaaa4e00a2
#
_cell.length_a   1.000
_cell.length_b   1.000
_cell.length_c   1.000
_cell.angle_alpha   90.00
_cell.angle_beta   90.00
_cell.angle_gamma   90.00
#
_symmetry.space_group_name_H-M   'P 1'
#
loop_
_entity.id
_entity.type
_entity.pdbx_description
1 polymer ?
#
loop_
_entity_poly.entity_id
_entity_poly.type
_entity_poly.pdbx_seq_one_letter_code
_entity_poly.pdbx_strand_id
1 'polypeptide(L)' 'MRELLAEKDLNIRELRETVDILEIKIQKLEQLVRLKDSKIATLQAKLQQQQM' A
#
# COMPACT_ATOMS: atom_id res chain seq x y z
N MET A 1 -5.07 35.24 -15.94
CA MET A 1 -3.80 34.54 -15.72
C MET A 1 -3.57 34.13 -14.28
N ARG A 2 -3.82 35.00 -13.30
CA ARG A 2 -3.68 34.66 -11.88
C ARG A 2 -4.61 33.53 -11.47
N GLU A 3 -5.84 33.53 -11.97
CA GLU A 3 -6.84 32.50 -11.64
C GLU A 3 -6.39 31.13 -12.17
N LEU A 4 -5.84 31.07 -13.37
CA LEU A 4 -5.35 29.82 -13.96
C LEU A 4 -4.16 29.25 -13.17
N LEU A 5 -3.23 30.11 -12.73
CA LEU A 5 -2.10 29.70 -11.90
C LEU A 5 -2.57 29.22 -10.53
N ALA A 6 -3.54 29.88 -9.93
CA ALA A 6 -4.11 29.48 -8.65
C ALA A 6 -4.80 28.10 -8.75
N GLU A 7 -5.52 27.84 -9.84
CA GLU A 7 -6.13 26.53 -10.10
C GLU A 7 -5.09 25.44 -10.23
N LYS A 8 -4.03 25.71 -10.97
CA LYS A 8 -2.93 24.74 -11.15
C LYS A 8 -2.23 24.45 -9.84
N ASP A 9 -1.99 25.47 -9.01
CA ASP A 9 -1.39 25.29 -7.69
C ASP A 9 -2.28 24.45 -6.78
N LEU A 10 -3.58 24.69 -6.81
CA LEU A 10 -4.53 23.88 -6.05
C LEU A 10 -4.53 22.43 -6.54
N ASN A 11 -4.54 22.22 -7.84
CA ASN A 11 -4.48 20.88 -8.44
C ASN A 11 -3.21 20.13 -8.04
N ILE A 12 -2.07 20.81 -8.04
CA ILE A 12 -0.81 20.21 -7.61
C ILE A 12 -0.87 19.78 -6.14
N ARG A 13 -1.42 20.62 -5.26
CA ARG A 13 -1.59 20.26 -3.85
C ARG A 13 -2.48 19.05 -3.66
N GLU A 14 -3.61 19.04 -4.35
CA GLU A 14 -4.56 17.92 -4.27
C GLU A 14 -3.93 16.62 -4.78
N LEU A 15 -3.18 16.69 -5.87
CA LEU A 15 -2.47 15.53 -6.40
C LEU A 15 -1.40 15.04 -5.44
N ARG A 16 -0.64 15.93 -4.81
CA ARG A 16 0.37 15.54 -3.82
C ARG A 16 -0.26 14.87 -2.61
N GLU A 17 -1.38 15.40 -2.12
CA GLU A 17 -2.12 14.78 -1.02
C GLU A 17 -2.62 13.39 -1.40
N THR A 18 -3.12 13.24 -2.63
CA THR A 18 -3.58 11.95 -3.14
C THR A 18 -2.42 10.95 -3.22
N VAL A 19 -1.26 11.38 -3.72
CA VAL A 19 -0.07 10.54 -3.79
C VAL A 19 0.36 10.11 -2.39
N ASP A 20 0.38 11.02 -1.43
CA ASP A 20 0.75 10.68 -0.04
C ASP A 20 -0.20 9.63 0.56
N ILE A 21 -1.49 9.79 0.34
CA ILE A 21 -2.50 8.83 0.81
C ILE A 21 -2.30 7.48 0.15
N LEU A 22 -2.06 7.46 -1.16
CA LEU A 22 -1.82 6.22 -1.91
C LEU A 22 -0.55 5.52 -1.45
N GLU A 23 0.51 6.25 -1.16
CA GLU A 23 1.75 5.68 -0.65
C GLU A 23 1.53 4.99 0.70
N ILE A 24 0.75 5.60 1.59
CA ILE A 24 0.39 4.99 2.88
C ILE A 24 -0.40 3.71 2.66
N LYS A 25 -1.36 3.73 1.74
CA LYS A 25 -2.16 2.53 1.41
C LYS A 25 -1.30 1.42 0.86
N ILE A 26 -0.35 1.74 -0.01
CA ILE A 26 0.59 0.76 -0.57
C ILE A 26 1.41 0.12 0.54
N GLN A 27 1.95 0.89 1.47
CA GLN A 27 2.73 0.37 2.60
C GLN A 27 1.89 -0.58 3.46
N LYS A 28 0.64 -0.23 3.72
CA LYS A 28 -0.26 -1.11 4.49
C LYS A 28 -0.55 -2.39 3.76
N LEU A 29 -0.78 -2.33 2.45
CA LEU A 29 -1.02 -3.53 1.64
C LEU A 29 0.21 -4.42 1.59
N GLU A 30 1.40 -3.85 1.47
CA GLU A 30 2.65 -4.60 1.50
C GLU A 30 2.83 -5.33 2.83
N GLN A 31 2.51 -4.68 3.95
CA GLN A 31 2.54 -5.30 5.26
C GLN A 31 1.56 -6.48 5.36
N LEU A 32 0.35 -6.30 4.83
CA LEU A 32 -0.65 -7.37 4.81
C LEU A 32 -0.19 -8.56 3.99
N VAL A 33 0.42 -8.31 2.84
CA VAL A 33 0.96 -9.36 1.98
C VAL A 33 2.05 -10.14 2.73
N ARG A 34 2.96 -9.45 3.41
CA ARG A 34 4.03 -10.10 4.19
C ARG A 34 3.46 -10.97 5.31
N LEU A 35 2.44 -10.48 6.01
CA LEU A 35 1.79 -11.24 7.06
C LEU A 35 1.13 -12.49 6.50
N LYS A 36 0.45 -12.38 5.37
CA LYS A 36 -0.19 -13.52 4.72
C LYS A 36 0.84 -14.52 4.20
N ASP A 37 1.93 -14.06 3.63
CA ASP A 37 3.01 -14.92 3.16
C ASP A 37 3.65 -15.69 4.33
N SER A 38 3.88 -15.03 5.46
CA SER A 38 4.38 -15.68 6.67
C SER A 38 3.41 -16.75 7.17
N LYS A 39 2.13 -16.45 7.15
CA LYS A 39 1.09 -17.38 7.58
C LYS A 39 1.03 -18.59 6.65
N ILE A 40 1.12 -18.37 5.36
CA ILE A 40 1.16 -19.45 4.36
C ILE A 40 2.38 -20.34 4.60
N ALA A 41 3.54 -19.75 4.80
CA ALA A 41 4.77 -20.51 5.07
C ALA A 41 4.64 -21.36 6.33
N THR A 42 4.05 -20.81 7.39
CA THR A 42 3.82 -21.53 8.64
C THR A 42 2.85 -22.68 8.44
N LEU A 43 1.78 -22.46 7.70
CA LEU A 43 0.79 -23.52 7.42
C LEU A 43 1.39 -24.62 6.56
N GLN A 44 2.20 -24.28 5.58
CA GLN A 44 2.90 -25.26 4.74
C GLN A 44 3.86 -26.11 5.55
N ALA A 45 4.61 -25.50 6.46
CA ALA A 45 5.52 -26.23 7.36
C ALA A 45 4.76 -27.19 8.26
N LYS A 46 3.64 -26.76 8.82
CA LYS A 46 2.79 -27.63 9.65
C LYS A 46 2.21 -28.79 8.85
N LEU A 47 1.77 -28.51 7.62
CA LEU A 47 1.24 -29.53 6.74
C LEU A 47 2.27 -30.59 6.42
N GLN A 48 3.52 -30.19 6.13
CA GLN A 48 4.62 -31.12 5.89
C GLN A 48 4.93 -31.98 7.10
N GLN A 49 4.86 -31.43 8.31
CA GLN A 49 5.06 -32.20 9.53
C GLN A 49 3.98 -33.25 9.74
N GLN A 50 2.76 -32.96 9.32
CA GLN A 50 1.65 -33.93 9.45
C GLN A 50 1.70 -35.07 8.46
N GLN A 51 2.46 -34.92 7.38
CA GLN A 51 2.57 -35.95 6.34
C GLN A 51 3.57 -37.03 6.69
N MET A 52 4.31 -36.86 7.78
CA MET A 52 5.18 -37.91 8.28
C MET A 52 4.44 -38.81 9.27
#